data_a001a99a03cc210bde546ec1c9b96637
#
_entry.id   a001a99a03cc210bde546ec1c9b96637
#
_cell.length_a   1.000
_cell.length_b   1.000
_cell.length_c   1.000
_cell.angle_alpha   90.00
_cell.angle_beta   90.00
_cell.angle_gamma   90.00
#
_symmetry.space_group_name_H-M   'P 1'
#
loop_
_entity.id
_entity.type
_entity.pdbx_description
1 polymer ?
#
loop_
_entity_poly.entity_id
_entity_poly.type
_entity_poly.pdbx_seq_one_letter_code
_entity_poly.pdbx_strand_id
1 'polypeptide(L)'
;MNKQYVMDNFSLEGRKAIVTGAAQGMGRSIAEALHDAGAIVALVDYSASVKETAKQMDETGKSVLPFQADLSKREEIDRVFSEVMQAFDGHIDILVNNAGITRRHKPEEFPREDWDAVINVNMNAVWFLSQLAGQIMLKQGYGKIINMASMNCYFGGTTVPPYTAAKHAVAGLTKALSNDWAGCGICVNAIAPGYIATALNTALIGNPDREPKILARIPKGRWGVADDVKGAAVFLAAPASDYVTGIILPVDGGYLGA
;
A
#
# COMPACT_ATOMS: atom_id res chain seq x y z
N MET A 1 -24.99 4.69 -21.36
CA MET A 1 -23.76 5.02 -20.60
C MET A 1 -22.65 5.27 -21.61
N ASN A 2 -22.00 6.42 -21.61
CA ASN A 2 -20.95 6.73 -22.57
C ASN A 2 -19.68 5.95 -22.16
N LYS A 3 -19.15 5.10 -23.06
CA LYS A 3 -17.93 4.33 -22.84
C LYS A 3 -16.74 5.23 -22.46
N GLN A 4 -16.75 6.47 -22.97
CA GLN A 4 -15.77 7.50 -22.66
C GLN A 4 -15.77 7.90 -21.18
N TYR A 5 -16.95 8.01 -20.54
CA TYR A 5 -17.06 8.33 -19.12
C TYR A 5 -16.27 7.35 -18.24
N VAL A 6 -16.35 6.04 -18.51
CA VAL A 6 -15.62 5.03 -17.74
C VAL A 6 -14.12 5.18 -17.98
N MET A 7 -13.70 5.36 -19.23
CA MET A 7 -12.28 5.54 -19.57
C MET A 7 -11.69 6.76 -18.86
N ASP A 8 -12.36 7.90 -18.93
CA ASP A 8 -11.88 9.16 -18.33
C ASP A 8 -11.79 9.06 -16.78
N ASN A 9 -12.77 8.42 -16.15
CA ASN A 9 -12.84 8.35 -14.68
C ASN A 9 -11.90 7.32 -14.05
N PHE A 10 -11.40 6.34 -14.81
CA PHE A 10 -10.46 5.34 -14.32
C PHE A 10 -9.05 5.51 -14.94
N SER A 11 -8.85 6.46 -15.83
CA SER A 11 -7.55 6.79 -16.38
C SER A 11 -6.66 7.47 -15.35
N LEU A 12 -5.39 7.07 -15.34
CA LEU A 12 -4.31 7.72 -14.58
C LEU A 12 -3.28 8.35 -15.50
N GLU A 13 -3.66 8.64 -16.76
CA GLU A 13 -2.75 9.20 -17.77
C GLU A 13 -2.07 10.47 -17.25
N GLY A 14 -0.73 10.47 -17.28
CA GLY A 14 0.10 11.57 -16.82
C GLY A 14 0.17 11.76 -15.30
N ARG A 15 -0.50 10.93 -14.48
CA ARG A 15 -0.42 10.97 -13.02
C ARG A 15 0.92 10.41 -12.54
N LYS A 16 1.48 11.00 -11.48
CA LYS A 16 2.74 10.60 -10.85
C LYS A 16 2.45 9.85 -9.54
N ALA A 17 2.83 8.59 -9.48
CA ALA A 17 2.53 7.69 -8.37
C ALA A 17 3.80 7.16 -7.69
N ILE A 18 3.83 7.13 -6.36
CA ILE A 18 4.84 6.42 -5.56
C ILE A 18 4.20 5.15 -5.01
N VAL A 19 4.86 4.01 -5.19
CA VAL A 19 4.46 2.74 -4.57
C VAL A 19 5.62 2.19 -3.75
N THR A 20 5.41 1.98 -2.44
CA THR A 20 6.42 1.42 -1.55
C THR A 20 6.27 -0.10 -1.39
N GLY A 21 7.39 -0.82 -1.18
CA GLY A 21 7.41 -2.27 -1.16
C GLY A 21 7.07 -2.87 -2.54
N ALA A 22 7.56 -2.25 -3.61
CA ALA A 22 7.11 -2.47 -4.98
C ALA A 22 7.95 -3.46 -5.78
N ALA A 23 9.00 -4.06 -5.19
CA ALA A 23 9.84 -5.04 -5.89
C ALA A 23 9.12 -6.37 -6.17
N GLN A 24 8.10 -6.72 -5.38
CA GLN A 24 7.39 -8.00 -5.49
C GLN A 24 5.97 -7.94 -4.86
N GLY A 25 5.22 -9.03 -5.00
CA GLY A 25 3.93 -9.24 -4.32
C GLY A 25 2.90 -8.16 -4.62
N MET A 26 2.10 -7.76 -3.63
CA MET A 26 1.02 -6.79 -3.81
C MET A 26 1.54 -5.42 -4.28
N GLY A 27 2.69 -4.97 -3.77
CA GLY A 27 3.25 -3.67 -4.18
C GLY A 27 3.60 -3.64 -5.67
N ARG A 28 4.22 -4.70 -6.18
CA ARG A 28 4.47 -4.85 -7.62
C ARG A 28 3.14 -4.90 -8.42
N SER A 29 2.19 -5.72 -8.01
CA SER A 29 0.88 -5.81 -8.71
C SER A 29 0.13 -4.48 -8.71
N ILE A 30 0.18 -3.71 -7.60
CA ILE A 30 -0.41 -2.37 -7.56
C ILE A 30 0.32 -1.43 -8.52
N ALA A 31 1.66 -1.42 -8.50
CA ALA A 31 2.46 -0.57 -9.38
C ALA A 31 2.18 -0.88 -10.86
N GLU A 32 2.12 -2.16 -11.25
CA GLU A 32 1.71 -2.59 -12.59
C GLU A 32 0.33 -2.04 -12.96
N ALA A 33 -0.67 -2.17 -12.07
CA ALA A 33 -2.02 -1.72 -12.36
C ALA A 33 -2.12 -0.19 -12.52
N LEU A 34 -1.38 0.58 -11.72
CA LEU A 34 -1.33 2.04 -11.87
C LEU A 34 -0.61 2.45 -13.16
N HIS A 35 0.48 1.77 -13.51
CA HIS A 35 1.19 1.97 -14.77
C HIS A 35 0.31 1.63 -15.98
N ASP A 36 -0.36 0.47 -15.97
CA ASP A 36 -1.29 0.04 -17.03
C ASP A 36 -2.47 1.03 -17.20
N ALA A 37 -2.84 1.73 -16.13
CA ALA A 37 -3.85 2.79 -16.17
C ALA A 37 -3.30 4.15 -16.66
N GLY A 38 -2.00 4.27 -16.97
CA GLY A 38 -1.35 5.45 -17.56
C GLY A 38 -0.47 6.26 -16.61
N ALA A 39 -0.26 5.82 -15.36
CA ALA A 39 0.58 6.56 -14.41
C ALA A 39 2.08 6.38 -14.68
N ILE A 40 2.87 7.42 -14.36
CA ILE A 40 4.31 7.32 -14.17
C ILE A 40 4.55 6.86 -12.72
N VAL A 41 5.27 5.76 -12.52
CA VAL A 41 5.35 5.10 -11.22
C VAL A 41 6.79 5.06 -10.69
N ALA A 42 7.01 5.63 -9.51
CA ALA A 42 8.23 5.44 -8.72
C ALA A 42 8.07 4.20 -7.82
N LEU A 43 8.89 3.19 -8.06
CA LEU A 43 8.97 1.98 -7.25
C LEU A 43 9.98 2.18 -6.13
N VAL A 44 9.54 2.16 -4.88
CA VAL A 44 10.44 2.26 -3.72
C VAL A 44 10.47 0.93 -2.99
N ASP A 45 11.66 0.35 -2.80
CA ASP A 45 11.81 -0.92 -2.07
C ASP A 45 13.15 -1.01 -1.34
N TYR A 46 13.22 -1.81 -0.28
CA TYR A 46 14.45 -2.19 0.39
C TYR A 46 15.36 -3.06 -0.50
N SER A 47 14.74 -3.94 -1.28
CA SER A 47 15.44 -4.87 -2.16
C SER A 47 16.00 -4.19 -3.40
N ALA A 48 17.27 -4.47 -3.72
CA ALA A 48 17.89 -4.04 -4.96
C ALA A 48 17.19 -4.60 -6.21
N SER A 49 16.37 -5.66 -6.07
CA SER A 49 15.57 -6.24 -7.17
C SER A 49 14.51 -5.26 -7.72
N VAL A 50 14.24 -4.17 -7.03
CA VAL A 50 13.35 -3.10 -7.53
C VAL A 50 13.79 -2.56 -8.89
N LYS A 51 15.11 -2.56 -9.17
CA LYS A 51 15.66 -2.13 -10.47
C LYS A 51 15.27 -3.08 -11.59
N GLU A 52 15.35 -4.39 -11.33
CA GLU A 52 14.95 -5.41 -12.30
C GLU A 52 13.43 -5.40 -12.51
N THR A 53 12.66 -5.23 -11.43
CA THR A 53 11.20 -5.09 -11.52
C THR A 53 10.81 -3.89 -12.38
N ALA A 54 11.43 -2.73 -12.18
CA ALA A 54 11.16 -1.56 -13.01
C ALA A 54 11.45 -1.81 -14.49
N LYS A 55 12.59 -2.43 -14.79
CA LYS A 55 12.98 -2.78 -16.17
C LYS A 55 12.01 -3.76 -16.82
N GLN A 56 11.47 -4.72 -16.06
CA GLN A 56 10.46 -5.66 -16.57
C GLN A 56 9.13 -4.99 -16.87
N MET A 57 8.77 -3.93 -16.14
CA MET A 57 7.53 -3.17 -16.35
C MET A 57 7.66 -2.14 -17.47
N ASP A 58 8.82 -1.49 -17.58
CA ASP A 58 9.12 -0.49 -18.63
C ASP A 58 10.61 -0.55 -19.00
N GLU A 59 10.92 -1.21 -20.14
CA GLU A 59 12.28 -1.30 -20.67
C GLU A 59 12.87 0.06 -21.04
N THR A 60 12.04 1.07 -21.29
CA THR A 60 12.49 2.42 -21.68
C THR A 60 12.96 3.23 -20.49
N GLY A 61 12.55 2.88 -19.27
CA GLY A 61 12.86 3.57 -18.03
C GLY A 61 12.29 4.99 -17.93
N LYS A 62 11.25 5.31 -18.72
CA LYS A 62 10.64 6.65 -18.75
C LYS A 62 9.42 6.78 -17.84
N SER A 63 8.67 5.69 -17.67
CA SER A 63 7.41 5.68 -16.93
C SER A 63 7.45 4.83 -15.65
N VAL A 64 8.50 4.01 -15.46
CA VAL A 64 8.71 3.25 -14.22
C VAL A 64 10.13 3.47 -13.70
N LEU A 65 10.24 4.12 -12.54
CA LEU A 65 11.51 4.58 -11.98
C LEU A 65 11.82 3.84 -10.66
N PRO A 66 12.96 3.13 -10.55
CA PRO A 66 13.31 2.37 -9.34
C PRO A 66 14.11 3.21 -8.35
N PHE A 67 13.75 3.12 -7.06
CA PHE A 67 14.47 3.72 -5.95
C PHE A 67 14.66 2.69 -4.84
N GLN A 68 15.91 2.49 -4.41
CA GLN A 68 16.20 1.60 -3.29
C GLN A 68 16.29 2.38 -1.99
N ALA A 69 15.53 1.99 -0.95
CA ALA A 69 15.57 2.63 0.36
C ALA A 69 15.11 1.70 1.48
N ASP A 70 15.73 1.84 2.65
CA ASP A 70 15.31 1.22 3.90
C ASP A 70 14.32 2.12 4.65
N LEU A 71 13.03 1.88 4.48
CA LEU A 71 11.97 2.69 5.10
C LEU A 71 11.85 2.49 6.62
N SER A 72 12.67 1.63 7.24
CA SER A 72 12.78 1.59 8.71
C SER A 72 13.56 2.78 9.28
N LYS A 73 14.27 3.54 8.42
CA LYS A 73 15.17 4.64 8.76
C LYS A 73 14.60 5.97 8.27
N ARG A 74 14.46 6.94 9.16
CA ARG A 74 13.90 8.25 8.84
C ARG A 74 14.69 8.99 7.76
N GLU A 75 16.02 8.99 7.89
CA GLU A 75 16.92 9.62 6.93
C GLU A 75 16.81 9.05 5.51
N GLU A 76 16.57 7.75 5.40
CA GLU A 76 16.35 7.09 4.11
C GLU A 76 14.99 7.44 3.49
N ILE A 77 13.95 7.63 4.33
CA ILE A 77 12.64 8.11 3.87
C ILE A 77 12.79 9.52 3.29
N ASP A 78 13.44 10.44 4.01
CA ASP A 78 13.62 11.82 3.58
C ASP A 78 14.46 11.89 2.30
N ARG A 79 15.54 11.08 2.21
CA ARG A 79 16.38 10.98 1.02
C ARG A 79 15.60 10.48 -0.19
N VAL A 80 14.97 9.31 -0.08
CA VAL A 80 14.29 8.71 -1.23
C VAL A 80 13.10 9.54 -1.70
N PHE A 81 12.36 10.16 -0.77
CA PHE A 81 11.28 11.05 -1.15
C PHE A 81 11.79 12.26 -1.94
N SER A 82 12.92 12.87 -1.52
CA SER A 82 13.55 13.97 -2.24
C SER A 82 14.01 13.55 -3.64
N GLU A 83 14.64 12.37 -3.78
CA GLU A 83 15.06 11.84 -5.08
C GLU A 83 13.87 11.60 -6.03
N VAL A 84 12.77 11.03 -5.52
CA VAL A 84 11.53 10.85 -6.30
C VAL A 84 10.95 12.19 -6.70
N MET A 85 10.91 13.17 -5.80
CA MET A 85 10.39 14.51 -6.13
C MET A 85 11.26 15.21 -7.19
N GLN A 86 12.55 15.02 -7.17
CA GLN A 86 13.43 15.53 -8.24
C GLN A 86 13.09 14.87 -9.59
N ALA A 87 12.87 13.57 -9.62
CA ALA A 87 12.48 12.83 -10.83
C ALA A 87 11.06 13.18 -11.32
N PHE A 88 10.21 13.63 -10.42
CA PHE A 88 8.81 14.00 -10.67
C PHE A 88 8.61 15.52 -10.85
N ASP A 89 9.67 16.33 -10.95
CA ASP A 89 9.62 17.79 -11.06
C ASP A 89 8.80 18.45 -9.94
N GLY A 90 8.91 17.91 -8.72
CA GLY A 90 8.24 18.42 -7.52
C GLY A 90 6.72 18.14 -7.45
N HIS A 91 6.18 17.25 -8.29
CA HIS A 91 4.75 16.94 -8.35
C HIS A 91 4.45 15.48 -7.99
N ILE A 92 3.40 15.23 -7.20
CA ILE A 92 2.94 13.89 -6.86
C ILE A 92 1.40 13.86 -6.81
N ASP A 93 0.77 12.91 -7.51
CA ASP A 93 -0.68 12.70 -7.50
C ASP A 93 -1.10 11.57 -6.56
N ILE A 94 -0.33 10.49 -6.49
CA ILE A 94 -0.71 9.24 -5.83
C ILE A 94 0.44 8.75 -4.95
N LEU A 95 0.14 8.45 -3.68
CA LEU A 95 1.04 7.74 -2.77
C LEU A 95 0.40 6.43 -2.34
N VAL A 96 1.07 5.30 -2.60
CA VAL A 96 0.67 3.99 -2.08
C VAL A 96 1.67 3.52 -1.02
N ASN A 97 1.28 3.59 0.24
CA ASN A 97 2.02 3.09 1.39
C ASN A 97 1.78 1.58 1.53
N ASN A 98 2.50 0.76 0.74
CA ASN A 98 2.34 -0.68 0.75
C ASN A 98 3.47 -1.42 1.50
N ALA A 99 4.65 -0.85 1.62
CA ALA A 99 5.76 -1.50 2.33
C ALA A 99 5.33 -2.00 3.72
N GLY A 100 5.72 -3.22 4.05
CA GLY A 100 5.36 -3.80 5.33
C GLY A 100 6.08 -5.11 5.57
N ILE A 101 6.36 -5.37 6.85
CA ILE A 101 6.97 -6.58 7.34
C ILE A 101 6.17 -7.19 8.48
N THR A 102 6.41 -8.46 8.77
CA THR A 102 5.88 -9.12 9.97
C THR A 102 6.99 -9.90 10.68
N ARG A 103 6.87 -9.99 12.00
CA ARG A 103 7.66 -10.86 12.87
C ARG A 103 6.69 -11.64 13.74
N ARG A 104 7.01 -12.89 14.04
CA ARG A 104 6.12 -13.80 14.76
C ARG A 104 6.81 -14.37 15.98
N HIS A 105 6.34 -13.95 17.14
CA HIS A 105 6.78 -14.48 18.44
C HIS A 105 5.57 -14.55 19.38
N LYS A 106 5.67 -15.33 20.47
CA LYS A 106 4.72 -15.22 21.56
C LYS A 106 4.83 -13.84 22.20
N PRO A 107 3.74 -13.22 22.64
CA PRO A 107 3.77 -11.85 23.18
C PRO A 107 4.77 -11.66 24.32
N GLU A 108 4.86 -12.64 25.24
CA GLU A 108 5.76 -12.62 26.41
C GLU A 108 7.24 -12.74 26.05
N GLU A 109 7.56 -13.23 24.85
CA GLU A 109 8.92 -13.46 24.35
C GLU A 109 9.27 -12.56 23.17
N PHE A 110 8.44 -11.54 22.86
CA PHE A 110 8.61 -10.74 21.66
C PHE A 110 9.85 -9.83 21.77
N PRO A 111 10.88 -9.99 20.91
CA PRO A 111 12.09 -9.16 20.94
C PRO A 111 11.76 -7.68 20.67
N ARG A 112 12.43 -6.77 21.39
CA ARG A 112 12.23 -5.32 21.22
C ARG A 112 12.64 -4.86 19.83
N GLU A 113 13.75 -5.35 19.32
CA GLU A 113 14.25 -5.04 17.97
C GLU A 113 13.26 -5.45 16.87
N ASP A 114 12.59 -6.57 17.01
CA ASP A 114 11.56 -7.03 16.07
C ASP A 114 10.27 -6.20 16.19
N TRP A 115 9.93 -5.77 17.42
CA TRP A 115 8.85 -4.80 17.63
C TRP A 115 9.14 -3.49 16.91
N ASP A 116 10.31 -2.88 17.17
CA ASP A 116 10.71 -1.61 16.59
C ASP A 116 10.80 -1.68 15.06
N ALA A 117 11.36 -2.76 14.51
CA ALA A 117 11.42 -2.97 13.07
C ALA A 117 10.03 -2.98 12.42
N VAL A 118 9.07 -3.69 13.02
CA VAL A 118 7.69 -3.74 12.50
C VAL A 118 7.00 -2.37 12.61
N ILE A 119 7.12 -1.69 13.74
CA ILE A 119 6.52 -0.36 13.95
C ILE A 119 7.12 0.67 12.99
N ASN A 120 8.44 0.66 12.81
CA ASN A 120 9.11 1.63 11.94
C ASN A 120 8.66 1.51 10.48
N VAL A 121 8.59 0.30 9.93
CA VAL A 121 8.18 0.10 8.54
C VAL A 121 6.66 0.24 8.37
N ASN A 122 5.86 -0.38 9.26
CA ASN A 122 4.42 -0.51 9.02
C ASN A 122 3.59 0.68 9.51
N MET A 123 4.14 1.54 10.37
CA MET A 123 3.45 2.70 10.95
C MET A 123 4.21 4.00 10.73
N ASN A 124 5.47 4.09 11.21
CA ASN A 124 6.23 5.33 11.16
C ASN A 124 6.50 5.76 9.71
N ALA A 125 6.91 4.83 8.83
CA ALA A 125 7.13 5.14 7.42
C ALA A 125 5.84 5.61 6.73
N VAL A 126 4.69 4.97 7.03
CA VAL A 126 3.38 5.40 6.49
C VAL A 126 3.06 6.83 6.88
N TRP A 127 3.27 7.18 8.17
CA TRP A 127 3.06 8.54 8.65
C TRP A 127 3.99 9.55 7.96
N PHE A 128 5.30 9.28 7.94
CA PHE A 128 6.27 10.22 7.39
C PHE A 128 6.10 10.45 5.89
N LEU A 129 5.89 9.39 5.12
CA LEU A 129 5.63 9.52 3.68
C LEU A 129 4.32 10.25 3.40
N SER A 130 3.25 9.96 4.17
CA SER A 130 1.98 10.67 4.04
C SER A 130 2.12 12.16 4.38
N GLN A 131 2.92 12.51 5.40
CA GLN A 131 3.20 13.90 5.76
C GLN A 131 3.96 14.62 4.65
N LEU A 132 5.03 14.02 4.12
CA LEU A 132 5.83 14.61 3.04
C LEU A 132 5.01 14.79 1.75
N ALA A 133 4.25 13.78 1.34
CA ALA A 133 3.35 13.86 0.19
C ALA A 133 2.24 14.89 0.42
N GLY A 134 1.63 14.88 1.60
CA GLY A 134 0.58 15.83 1.97
C GLY A 134 1.02 17.30 1.88
N GLN A 135 2.26 17.62 2.27
CA GLN A 135 2.82 18.99 2.14
C GLN A 135 2.85 19.49 0.68
N ILE A 136 3.04 18.59 -0.28
CA ILE A 136 3.02 18.91 -1.71
C ILE A 136 1.59 18.93 -2.23
N MET A 137 0.82 17.87 -1.96
CA MET A 137 -0.57 17.72 -2.39
C MET A 137 -1.47 18.86 -1.91
N LEU A 138 -1.26 19.37 -0.69
CA LEU A 138 -1.99 20.53 -0.16
C LEU A 138 -1.74 21.80 -0.98
N LYS A 139 -0.53 22.00 -1.51
CA LYS A 139 -0.22 23.13 -2.39
C LYS A 139 -0.79 22.94 -3.81
N GLN A 140 -0.90 21.67 -4.23
CA GLN A 140 -1.48 21.32 -5.54
C GLN A 140 -3.02 21.38 -5.53
N GLY A 141 -3.66 21.27 -4.35
CA GLY A 141 -5.12 21.12 -4.23
C GLY A 141 -5.66 19.79 -4.73
N TYR A 142 -4.81 18.77 -4.83
CA TYR A 142 -5.16 17.42 -5.28
C TYR A 142 -4.19 16.37 -4.71
N GLY A 143 -4.72 15.20 -4.39
CA GLY A 143 -3.90 14.05 -4.00
C GLY A 143 -4.71 12.81 -3.63
N LYS A 144 -4.12 11.65 -3.85
CA LYS A 144 -4.65 10.34 -3.46
C LYS A 144 -3.62 9.61 -2.61
N ILE A 145 -3.94 9.32 -1.36
CA ILE A 145 -3.10 8.51 -0.47
C ILE A 145 -3.82 7.19 -0.20
N ILE A 146 -3.18 6.08 -0.54
CA ILE A 146 -3.69 4.72 -0.36
C ILE A 146 -2.77 3.99 0.60
N ASN A 147 -3.28 3.69 1.79
CA ASN A 147 -2.55 2.96 2.82
C ASN A 147 -2.89 1.47 2.77
N MET A 148 -1.88 0.61 2.81
CA MET A 148 -2.14 -0.83 2.99
C MET A 148 -2.33 -1.13 4.47
N ALA A 149 -3.60 -1.18 4.89
CA ALA A 149 -3.99 -1.72 6.18
C ALA A 149 -3.89 -3.26 6.19
N SER A 150 -4.81 -3.93 6.79
CA SER A 150 -4.97 -5.38 6.83
C SER A 150 -6.34 -5.67 7.46
N MET A 151 -6.91 -6.84 7.26
CA MET A 151 -8.02 -7.29 8.10
C MET A 151 -7.65 -7.28 9.59
N ASN A 152 -6.34 -7.33 9.95
CA ASN A 152 -5.86 -7.16 11.33
C ASN A 152 -6.07 -5.73 11.89
N CYS A 153 -6.64 -4.80 11.16
CA CYS A 153 -7.14 -3.54 11.72
C CYS A 153 -8.58 -3.63 12.25
N TYR A 154 -9.22 -4.80 12.11
CA TYR A 154 -10.56 -5.09 12.65
C TYR A 154 -10.50 -6.10 13.80
N PHE A 155 -9.46 -6.94 13.87
CA PHE A 155 -9.25 -7.94 14.92
C PHE A 155 -7.77 -8.18 15.19
N GLY A 156 -7.45 -8.92 16.28
CA GLY A 156 -6.08 -9.27 16.65
C GLY A 156 -5.53 -10.48 15.91
N GLY A 157 -4.34 -10.36 15.35
CA GLY A 157 -3.59 -11.49 14.80
C GLY A 157 -2.82 -12.25 15.88
N THR A 158 -2.77 -13.58 15.79
CA THR A 158 -2.00 -14.42 16.73
C THR A 158 -0.50 -14.32 16.44
N THR A 159 0.32 -14.12 17.48
CA THR A 159 1.79 -14.02 17.44
C THR A 159 2.35 -12.83 16.65
N VAL A 160 1.54 -11.82 16.37
CA VAL A 160 1.94 -10.64 15.59
C VAL A 160 1.48 -9.33 16.26
N PRO A 161 1.72 -9.10 17.57
CA PRO A 161 1.21 -7.92 18.26
C PRO A 161 1.64 -6.58 17.63
N PRO A 162 2.93 -6.34 17.24
CA PRO A 162 3.31 -5.08 16.62
C PRO A 162 2.67 -4.87 15.24
N TYR A 163 2.49 -5.94 14.46
CA TYR A 163 1.80 -5.86 13.17
C TYR A 163 0.33 -5.45 13.34
N THR A 164 -0.36 -6.08 14.30
CA THR A 164 -1.75 -5.74 14.63
C THR A 164 -1.85 -4.30 15.10
N ALA A 165 -1.00 -3.85 16.02
CA ALA A 165 -0.96 -2.47 16.50
C ALA A 165 -0.74 -1.48 15.35
N ALA A 166 0.26 -1.74 14.49
CA ALA A 166 0.57 -0.89 13.35
C ALA A 166 -0.60 -0.79 12.36
N LYS A 167 -1.30 -1.91 12.07
CA LYS A 167 -2.41 -1.89 11.11
C LYS A 167 -3.68 -1.21 11.66
N HIS A 168 -3.92 -1.26 12.98
CA HIS A 168 -4.93 -0.42 13.62
C HIS A 168 -4.55 1.07 13.58
N ALA A 169 -3.26 1.38 13.84
CA ALA A 169 -2.76 2.75 13.73
C ALA A 169 -2.90 3.30 12.30
N VAL A 170 -2.57 2.53 11.27
CA VAL A 170 -2.75 2.92 9.86
C VAL A 170 -4.22 3.21 9.54
N ALA A 171 -5.16 2.41 10.04
CA ALA A 171 -6.59 2.67 9.89
C ALA A 171 -7.02 3.97 10.59
N GLY A 172 -6.46 4.25 11.78
CA GLY A 172 -6.65 5.50 12.50
C GLY A 172 -6.08 6.72 11.75
N LEU A 173 -4.83 6.62 11.28
CA LEU A 173 -4.17 7.66 10.48
C LEU A 173 -4.94 7.96 9.19
N THR A 174 -5.44 6.93 8.50
CA THR A 174 -6.25 7.10 7.29
C THR A 174 -7.46 7.99 7.54
N LYS A 175 -8.18 7.77 8.63
CA LYS A 175 -9.36 8.57 9.00
C LYS A 175 -8.99 9.98 9.43
N ALA A 176 -7.94 10.12 10.25
CA ALA A 176 -7.47 11.41 10.74
C ALA A 176 -7.03 12.32 9.59
N LEU A 177 -6.14 11.83 8.71
CA LEU A 177 -5.65 12.59 7.56
C LEU A 177 -6.77 12.91 6.56
N SER A 178 -7.73 11.99 6.38
CA SER A 178 -8.94 12.27 5.56
C SER A 178 -9.73 13.45 6.12
N ASN A 179 -9.97 13.48 7.44
CA ASN A 179 -10.73 14.57 8.06
C ASN A 179 -10.05 15.94 7.89
N ASP A 180 -8.71 15.97 7.99
CA ASP A 180 -7.96 17.22 7.90
C ASP A 180 -7.77 17.70 6.45
N TRP A 181 -7.68 16.79 5.47
CA TRP A 181 -7.23 17.13 4.12
C TRP A 181 -8.30 17.01 3.03
N ALA A 182 -9.46 16.38 3.31
CA ALA A 182 -10.52 16.20 2.31
C ALA A 182 -11.02 17.53 1.72
N GLY A 183 -11.18 18.55 2.57
CA GLY A 183 -11.57 19.91 2.16
C GLY A 183 -10.55 20.62 1.26
N CYS A 184 -9.31 20.09 1.19
CA CYS A 184 -8.24 20.60 0.35
C CYS A 184 -8.02 19.74 -0.92
N GLY A 185 -8.96 18.86 -1.26
CA GLY A 185 -8.89 18.04 -2.48
C GLY A 185 -8.03 16.76 -2.35
N ILE A 186 -7.69 16.33 -1.12
CA ILE A 186 -6.90 15.11 -0.91
C ILE A 186 -7.79 14.00 -0.36
N CYS A 187 -7.82 12.85 -1.05
CA CYS A 187 -8.48 11.66 -0.56
C CYS A 187 -7.48 10.71 0.09
N VAL A 188 -7.72 10.34 1.35
CA VAL A 188 -6.88 9.37 2.08
C VAL A 188 -7.72 8.15 2.41
N ASN A 189 -7.36 7.00 1.84
CA ASN A 189 -8.08 5.74 2.00
C ASN A 189 -7.12 4.60 2.35
N ALA A 190 -7.67 3.48 2.78
CA ALA A 190 -6.89 2.26 2.98
C ALA A 190 -7.53 1.07 2.28
N ILE A 191 -6.68 0.14 1.81
CA ILE A 191 -7.07 -1.21 1.43
C ILE A 191 -6.74 -2.13 2.60
N ALA A 192 -7.66 -3.01 2.97
CA ALA A 192 -7.45 -4.04 3.99
C ALA A 192 -7.47 -5.43 3.33
N PRO A 193 -6.31 -5.94 2.87
CA PRO A 193 -6.24 -7.27 2.30
C PRO A 193 -6.56 -8.36 3.34
N GLY A 194 -7.19 -9.43 2.86
CA GLY A 194 -7.35 -10.66 3.59
C GLY A 194 -6.09 -11.53 3.54
N TYR A 195 -6.29 -12.83 3.49
CA TYR A 195 -5.20 -13.80 3.31
C TYR A 195 -4.78 -13.86 1.84
N ILE A 196 -3.71 -13.14 1.49
CA ILE A 196 -3.12 -13.11 0.15
C ILE A 196 -1.87 -14.00 0.13
N ALA A 197 -1.73 -14.83 -0.91
CA ALA A 197 -0.58 -15.72 -1.11
C ALA A 197 0.65 -14.90 -1.56
N THR A 198 1.39 -14.38 -0.58
CA THR A 198 2.62 -13.61 -0.74
C THR A 198 3.69 -14.11 0.21
N ALA A 199 4.92 -13.63 0.07
CA ALA A 199 6.04 -13.97 0.95
C ALA A 199 5.72 -13.75 2.45
N LEU A 200 4.85 -12.79 2.78
CA LEU A 200 4.41 -12.50 4.16
C LEU A 200 3.65 -13.68 4.81
N ASN A 201 3.02 -14.53 4.01
CA ASN A 201 2.13 -15.60 4.46
C ASN A 201 2.66 -17.00 4.20
N THR A 202 3.91 -17.17 3.70
CA THR A 202 4.50 -18.48 3.40
C THR A 202 4.46 -19.45 4.58
N ALA A 203 4.64 -18.98 5.81
CA ALA A 203 4.56 -19.80 7.02
C ALA A 203 3.15 -20.34 7.34
N LEU A 204 2.12 -19.85 6.67
CA LEU A 204 0.72 -20.24 6.85
C LEU A 204 0.24 -21.16 5.73
N ILE A 205 0.76 -20.98 4.52
CA ILE A 205 0.42 -21.75 3.32
C ILE A 205 1.07 -23.15 3.47
N GLY A 206 0.27 -24.20 3.27
CA GLY A 206 0.71 -25.58 3.45
C GLY A 206 0.83 -26.02 4.91
N ASN A 207 0.55 -25.15 5.87
CA ASN A 207 0.55 -25.53 7.29
C ASN A 207 -0.72 -26.34 7.62
N PRO A 208 -0.62 -27.64 7.99
CA PRO A 208 -1.77 -28.52 8.13
C PRO A 208 -2.73 -28.11 9.26
N ASP A 209 -2.24 -27.40 10.27
CA ASP A 209 -3.04 -26.99 11.42
C ASP A 209 -3.74 -25.64 11.22
N ARG A 210 -3.20 -24.80 10.34
CA ARG A 210 -3.66 -23.41 10.19
C ARG A 210 -4.37 -23.16 8.86
N GLU A 211 -3.85 -23.65 7.76
CA GLU A 211 -4.42 -23.37 6.43
C GLU A 211 -5.86 -23.83 6.28
N PRO A 212 -6.27 -25.03 6.70
CA PRO A 212 -7.67 -25.44 6.59
C PRO A 212 -8.63 -24.54 7.37
N LYS A 213 -8.20 -24.06 8.56
CA LYS A 213 -8.99 -23.15 9.39
C LYS A 213 -9.14 -21.77 8.78
N ILE A 214 -8.11 -21.31 8.08
CA ILE A 214 -8.11 -20.04 7.34
C ILE A 214 -9.07 -20.16 6.15
N LEU A 215 -8.89 -21.19 5.33
CA LEU A 215 -9.71 -21.41 4.13
C LEU A 215 -11.19 -21.59 4.46
N ALA A 216 -11.52 -22.30 5.55
CA ALA A 216 -12.89 -22.49 5.99
C ALA A 216 -13.63 -21.18 6.33
N ARG A 217 -12.90 -20.09 6.61
CA ARG A 217 -13.45 -18.77 6.91
C ARG A 217 -13.45 -17.81 5.72
N ILE A 218 -12.92 -18.22 4.58
CA ILE A 218 -12.94 -17.37 3.37
C ILE A 218 -14.10 -17.82 2.49
N PRO A 219 -15.20 -17.06 2.35
CA PRO A 219 -16.34 -17.46 1.51
C PRO A 219 -15.96 -17.74 0.06
N LYS A 220 -14.95 -17.06 -0.48
CA LYS A 220 -14.40 -17.35 -1.83
C LYS A 220 -13.66 -18.69 -1.93
N GLY A 221 -13.42 -19.40 -0.83
CA GLY A 221 -12.83 -20.75 -0.80
C GLY A 221 -11.37 -20.83 -1.26
N ARG A 222 -10.68 -19.71 -1.39
CA ARG A 222 -9.28 -19.68 -1.82
C ARG A 222 -8.48 -18.57 -1.14
N TRP A 223 -7.17 -18.72 -1.11
CA TRP A 223 -6.29 -17.59 -0.88
C TRP A 223 -6.47 -16.54 -1.97
N GLY A 224 -6.38 -15.26 -1.60
CA GLY A 224 -6.21 -14.20 -2.58
C GLY A 224 -4.84 -14.28 -3.24
N VAL A 225 -4.73 -13.71 -4.42
CA VAL A 225 -3.45 -13.48 -5.11
C VAL A 225 -3.13 -11.99 -5.13
N ALA A 226 -1.88 -11.63 -5.40
CA ALA A 226 -1.45 -10.23 -5.40
C ALA A 226 -2.32 -9.36 -6.34
N ASP A 227 -2.77 -9.92 -7.46
CA ASP A 227 -3.60 -9.22 -8.44
C ASP A 227 -5.03 -8.94 -7.97
N ASP A 228 -5.53 -9.63 -6.95
CA ASP A 228 -6.87 -9.36 -6.41
C ASP A 228 -7.01 -7.92 -5.85
N VAL A 229 -5.90 -7.22 -5.54
CA VAL A 229 -5.93 -5.83 -5.05
C VAL A 229 -5.83 -4.77 -6.16
N LYS A 230 -5.48 -5.14 -7.40
CA LYS A 230 -5.26 -4.21 -8.52
C LYS A 230 -6.46 -3.29 -8.76
N GLY A 231 -7.66 -3.85 -8.88
CA GLY A 231 -8.87 -3.08 -9.14
C GLY A 231 -9.21 -2.06 -8.05
N ALA A 232 -9.03 -2.45 -6.77
CA ALA A 232 -9.24 -1.55 -5.65
C ALA A 232 -8.22 -0.39 -5.65
N ALA A 233 -6.95 -0.68 -5.97
CA ALA A 233 -5.90 0.32 -6.03
C ALA A 233 -6.14 1.35 -7.15
N VAL A 234 -6.49 0.90 -8.36
CA VAL A 234 -6.83 1.79 -9.48
C VAL A 234 -8.06 2.64 -9.15
N PHE A 235 -9.13 2.04 -8.59
CA PHE A 235 -10.32 2.78 -8.18
C PHE A 235 -9.98 3.90 -7.19
N LEU A 236 -9.22 3.59 -6.13
CA LEU A 236 -8.88 4.58 -5.10
C LEU A 236 -7.88 5.64 -5.58
N ALA A 237 -7.11 5.36 -6.63
CA ALA A 237 -6.18 6.29 -7.26
C ALA A 237 -6.84 7.21 -8.29
N ALA A 238 -7.97 6.79 -8.86
CA ALA A 238 -8.61 7.43 -10.00
C ALA A 238 -9.63 8.52 -9.60
N PRO A 239 -10.01 9.42 -10.55
CA PRO A 239 -11.10 10.38 -10.35
C PRO A 239 -12.44 9.73 -9.95
N ALA A 240 -12.68 8.47 -10.35
CA ALA A 240 -13.87 7.69 -9.95
C ALA A 240 -14.08 7.62 -8.42
N SER A 241 -13.04 7.88 -7.63
CA SER A 241 -13.08 7.88 -6.16
C SER A 241 -12.97 9.27 -5.53
N ASP A 242 -13.20 10.37 -6.25
CA ASP A 242 -13.01 11.74 -5.73
C ASP A 242 -13.91 12.07 -4.53
N TYR A 243 -15.03 11.37 -4.39
CA TYR A 243 -15.93 11.51 -3.23
C TYR A 243 -15.78 10.38 -2.20
N VAL A 244 -14.71 9.56 -2.31
CA VAL A 244 -14.40 8.45 -1.41
C VAL A 244 -13.16 8.80 -0.61
N THR A 245 -13.31 9.06 0.69
CA THR A 245 -12.19 9.36 1.59
C THR A 245 -12.48 8.85 3.00
N GLY A 246 -11.41 8.47 3.74
CA GLY A 246 -11.50 7.97 5.11
C GLY A 246 -11.94 6.51 5.24
N ILE A 247 -12.14 5.78 4.14
CA ILE A 247 -12.58 4.38 4.17
C ILE A 247 -11.42 3.42 4.38
N ILE A 248 -11.74 2.26 4.95
CA ILE A 248 -10.89 1.07 4.94
C ILE A 248 -11.64 0.02 4.13
N LEU A 249 -11.18 -0.23 2.89
CA LEU A 249 -11.82 -1.12 1.92
C LEU A 249 -11.29 -2.55 2.07
N PRO A 250 -12.09 -3.51 2.56
CA PRO A 250 -11.68 -4.91 2.59
C PRO A 250 -11.56 -5.51 1.18
N VAL A 251 -10.46 -6.22 0.94
CA VAL A 251 -10.23 -7.06 -0.25
C VAL A 251 -9.80 -8.44 0.27
N ASP A 252 -10.75 -9.21 0.77
CA ASP A 252 -10.50 -10.33 1.67
C ASP A 252 -11.24 -11.63 1.32
N GLY A 253 -11.92 -11.66 0.17
CA GLY A 253 -12.72 -12.80 -0.26
C GLY A 253 -13.94 -13.07 0.61
N GLY A 254 -14.39 -12.07 1.39
CA GLY A 254 -15.55 -12.14 2.29
C GLY A 254 -15.20 -12.52 3.73
N TYR A 255 -13.93 -12.61 4.09
CA TYR A 255 -13.47 -13.08 5.42
C TYR A 255 -14.06 -12.28 6.59
N LEU A 256 -14.17 -10.95 6.45
CA LEU A 256 -14.70 -10.08 7.50
C LEU A 256 -16.23 -10.09 7.60
N GLY A 257 -16.92 -10.57 6.58
CA GLY A 257 -18.37 -10.66 6.54
C GLY A 257 -18.94 -12.02 6.94
N ALA A 258 -18.08 -12.99 7.24
CA ALA A 258 -18.46 -14.37 7.57
C ALA A 258 -18.40 -14.66 9.07
#